data_4f14965b9cfc10af13244c6303b32222
#
_entry.id   4f14965b9cfc10af13244c6303b32222
#
_cell.length_a   1.000
_cell.length_b   1.000
_cell.length_c   1.000
_cell.angle_alpha   90.00
_cell.angle_beta   90.00
_cell.angle_gamma   90.00
#
_symmetry.space_group_name_H-M   'P 1'
#
loop_
_entity.id
_entity.type
_entity.pdbx_description
1 polymer ?
#
loop_
_entity_poly.entity_id
_entity_poly.type
_entity_poly.pdbx_seq_one_letter_code
_entity_poly.pdbx_strand_id
1 'polypeptide(L)'
;MHIDDAVFLEDLCPKLKLRYWRKSIHTFTGKRCIYCGKPSESIDHLLPQSKGGLSTTENCVPACLTCNGNKSDENVFYWYRKQKFYDPSLYLLIYALHHEHT
;
A
#
# COMPACT_ATOMS: atom_id res chain seq x y z
N MET A 1 -13.76 14.11 7.79
CA MET A 1 -14.73 14.94 7.08
C MET A 1 -15.55 14.07 6.13
N HIS A 2 -16.81 14.29 6.13
CA HIS A 2 -17.72 13.60 5.25
C HIS A 2 -17.69 14.26 3.86
N ILE A 3 -17.54 13.44 2.81
CA ILE A 3 -17.65 13.97 1.45
C ILE A 3 -19.10 13.92 1.05
N ASP A 4 -19.63 15.07 0.65
CA ASP A 4 -20.99 15.18 0.15
C ASP A 4 -21.18 14.28 -1.08
N ASP A 5 -22.32 13.61 -1.19
CA ASP A 5 -22.67 12.75 -2.33
C ASP A 5 -22.61 13.48 -3.67
N ALA A 6 -22.71 14.80 -3.65
CA ALA A 6 -22.64 15.62 -4.86
C ALA A 6 -21.21 15.87 -5.34
N VAL A 7 -20.19 15.46 -4.54
CA VAL A 7 -18.79 15.69 -4.86
C VAL A 7 -18.11 14.37 -5.16
N PHE A 8 -17.64 14.22 -6.39
CA PHE A 8 -16.90 13.05 -6.84
C PHE A 8 -15.40 13.32 -6.78
N LEU A 9 -14.58 12.28 -6.60
CA LEU A 9 -13.13 12.43 -6.53
C LEU A 9 -12.57 13.08 -7.79
N GLU A 10 -13.11 12.77 -8.96
CA GLU A 10 -12.65 13.35 -10.21
C GLU A 10 -12.90 14.85 -10.31
N ASP A 11 -13.83 15.39 -9.49
CA ASP A 11 -14.12 16.82 -9.46
C ASP A 11 -13.20 17.60 -8.54
N LEU A 12 -12.36 16.89 -7.78
CA LEU A 12 -11.41 17.51 -6.87
C LEU A 12 -10.12 17.87 -7.61
N CYS A 13 -9.40 18.88 -7.11
CA CYS A 13 -8.09 19.20 -7.67
C CYS A 13 -7.12 18.02 -7.45
N PRO A 14 -6.08 17.87 -8.30
CA PRO A 14 -5.16 16.75 -8.22
C PRO A 14 -4.53 16.54 -6.84
N LYS A 15 -4.23 17.63 -6.14
CA LYS A 15 -3.63 17.56 -4.81
C LYS A 15 -4.58 16.92 -3.79
N LEU A 16 -5.87 17.27 -3.85
CA LEU A 16 -6.88 16.69 -2.97
C LEU A 16 -7.15 15.23 -3.34
N LYS A 17 -7.18 14.91 -4.63
CA LYS A 17 -7.34 13.51 -5.08
C LYS A 17 -6.24 12.63 -4.51
N LEU A 18 -5.00 13.07 -4.58
CA LEU A 18 -3.86 12.34 -4.04
C LEU A 18 -3.98 12.16 -2.53
N ARG A 19 -4.39 13.21 -1.82
CA ARG A 19 -4.57 13.16 -0.37
C ARG A 19 -5.62 12.13 0.03
N TYR A 20 -6.76 12.12 -0.64
CA TYR A 20 -7.83 11.16 -0.35
C TYR A 20 -7.42 9.74 -0.72
N TRP A 21 -6.70 9.58 -1.82
CA TRP A 21 -6.20 8.27 -2.23
C TRP A 21 -5.24 7.71 -1.18
N ARG A 22 -4.29 8.51 -0.70
CA ARG A 22 -3.37 8.09 0.36
C ARG A 22 -4.11 7.68 1.62
N LYS A 23 -5.11 8.45 2.00
CA LYS A 23 -5.93 8.15 3.16
C LYS A 23 -6.65 6.81 2.99
N SER A 24 -7.17 6.53 1.80
CA SER A 24 -7.86 5.26 1.53
C SER A 24 -6.91 4.07 1.64
N ILE A 25 -5.66 4.21 1.19
CA ILE A 25 -4.65 3.16 1.30
C ILE A 25 -4.40 2.84 2.79
N HIS A 26 -4.19 3.85 3.63
CA HIS A 26 -3.96 3.63 5.06
C HIS A 26 -5.20 3.06 5.76
N THR A 27 -6.38 3.46 5.35
CA THR A 27 -7.63 2.97 5.94
C THR A 27 -7.86 1.49 5.66
N PHE A 28 -7.32 0.97 4.57
CA PHE A 28 -7.48 -0.42 4.16
C PHE A 28 -7.08 -1.40 5.29
N THR A 29 -6.06 -1.07 6.06
CA THR A 29 -5.58 -1.90 7.17
C THR A 29 -5.87 -1.29 8.54
N GLY A 30 -6.79 -0.33 8.63
CA GLY A 30 -7.03 0.39 9.86
C GLY A 30 -5.83 1.20 10.30
N LYS A 31 -5.10 1.77 9.36
CA LYS A 31 -3.89 2.59 9.58
C LYS A 31 -2.72 1.77 10.15
N ARG A 32 -2.65 0.50 9.80
CA ARG A 32 -1.58 -0.41 10.22
C ARG A 32 -0.72 -0.82 9.03
N CYS A 33 0.58 -0.97 9.29
CA CYS A 33 1.50 -1.53 8.30
C CYS A 33 1.02 -2.93 7.91
N ILE A 34 0.88 -3.17 6.61
CA ILE A 34 0.40 -4.46 6.13
C ILE A 34 1.36 -5.60 6.49
N TYR A 35 2.63 -5.31 6.68
CA TYR A 35 3.63 -6.34 6.95
C TYR A 35 3.75 -6.68 8.43
N CYS A 36 3.94 -5.69 9.29
CA CYS A 36 4.26 -5.93 10.71
C CYS A 36 3.15 -5.51 11.68
N GLY A 37 2.10 -4.83 11.23
CA GLY A 37 0.99 -4.43 12.07
C GLY A 37 1.21 -3.18 12.92
N LYS A 38 2.39 -2.56 12.85
CA LYS A 38 2.63 -1.28 13.51
C LYS A 38 1.91 -0.16 12.76
N PRO A 39 1.75 1.05 13.35
CA PRO A 39 1.10 2.14 12.63
C PRO A 39 1.74 2.39 11.26
N SER A 40 0.91 2.60 10.24
CA SER A 40 1.41 2.89 8.90
C SER A 40 1.65 4.39 8.74
N GLU A 41 2.80 4.73 8.18
CA GLU A 41 3.24 6.11 8.02
C GLU A 41 3.59 6.42 6.57
N SER A 42 3.63 5.39 5.73
CA SER A 42 4.04 5.53 4.33
C SER A 42 3.26 4.58 3.45
N ILE A 43 3.44 4.73 2.16
CA ILE A 43 2.84 3.84 1.17
C ILE A 43 3.97 3.14 0.45
N ASP A 44 3.90 1.80 0.43
CA ASP A 44 4.89 0.96 -0.25
C ASP A 44 4.32 0.48 -1.58
N HIS A 45 5.17 0.45 -2.59
CA HIS A 45 4.82 -0.10 -3.91
C HIS A 45 5.23 -1.57 -3.94
N LEU A 46 4.27 -2.48 -4.15
CA LEU A 46 4.56 -3.92 -4.23
C LEU A 46 5.57 -4.19 -5.34
N LEU A 47 5.31 -3.67 -6.54
CA LEU A 47 6.33 -3.57 -7.58
C LEU A 47 6.97 -2.18 -7.42
N PRO A 48 8.27 -2.11 -7.09
CA PRO A 48 8.92 -0.82 -6.84
C PRO A 48 8.84 0.12 -8.04
N GLN A 49 8.75 1.43 -7.77
CA GLN A 49 8.74 2.44 -8.82
C GLN A 49 9.99 2.35 -9.69
N SER A 50 11.15 2.04 -9.08
CA SER A 50 12.40 1.85 -9.81
C SER A 50 12.35 0.70 -10.81
N LYS A 51 11.38 -0.19 -10.66
CA LYS A 51 11.18 -1.35 -11.53
C LYS A 51 9.91 -1.25 -12.36
N GLY A 52 9.39 -0.04 -12.52
CA GLY A 52 8.21 0.23 -13.33
C GLY A 52 6.87 0.17 -12.60
N GLY A 53 6.89 0.09 -11.27
CA GLY A 53 5.67 0.05 -10.48
C GLY A 53 4.92 1.37 -10.52
N LEU A 54 3.60 1.29 -10.64
CA LEU A 54 2.73 2.46 -10.71
C LEU A 54 2.11 2.76 -9.34
N SER A 55 1.76 4.03 -9.15
CA SER A 55 1.06 4.48 -7.95
C SER A 55 -0.44 4.25 -8.10
N THR A 56 -0.83 3.00 -8.11
CA THR A 56 -2.22 2.56 -8.22
C THR A 56 -2.62 1.80 -6.96
N THR A 57 -3.92 1.73 -6.70
CA THR A 57 -4.44 1.01 -5.55
C THR A 57 -4.02 -0.47 -5.55
N GLU A 58 -3.90 -1.07 -6.74
CA GLU A 58 -3.53 -2.48 -6.89
C GLU A 58 -2.05 -2.72 -6.54
N ASN A 59 -1.22 -1.71 -6.64
CA ASN A 59 0.22 -1.83 -6.42
C ASN A 59 0.71 -1.17 -5.14
N CYS A 60 -0.17 -0.56 -4.35
CA CYS A 60 0.24 0.22 -3.19
C CYS A 60 -0.41 -0.30 -1.92
N VAL A 61 0.38 -0.39 -0.87
CA VAL A 61 -0.07 -0.88 0.44
C VAL A 61 0.43 0.05 1.54
N PRO A 62 -0.31 0.11 2.67
CA PRO A 62 0.16 0.90 3.80
C PRO A 62 1.32 0.19 4.48
N ALA A 63 2.36 0.94 4.82
CA ALA A 63 3.54 0.38 5.46
C ALA A 63 4.13 1.37 6.47
N CYS A 64 4.77 0.85 7.50
CA CYS A 64 5.55 1.69 8.39
C CYS A 64 6.87 2.07 7.69
N LEU A 65 7.48 3.14 8.15
CA LEU A 65 8.74 3.62 7.56
C LEU A 65 9.85 2.58 7.65
N THR A 66 9.89 1.83 8.76
CA THR A 66 10.90 0.79 8.97
C THR A 66 10.79 -0.33 7.92
N CYS A 67 9.58 -0.87 7.72
CA CYS A 67 9.38 -1.93 6.73
C CYS A 67 9.63 -1.42 5.31
N ASN A 68 9.11 -0.24 5.00
CA ASN A 68 9.25 0.34 3.66
C ASN A 68 10.73 0.59 3.34
N GLY A 69 11.47 1.18 4.26
CA GLY A 69 12.91 1.43 4.09
C GLY A 69 13.72 0.15 4.02
N ASN A 70 13.40 -0.82 4.86
CA ASN A 70 14.10 -2.10 4.89
C ASN A 70 13.87 -2.89 3.59
N LYS A 71 12.64 -2.90 3.11
CA LYS A 71 12.30 -3.59 1.85
C LYS A 71 12.98 -2.92 0.66
N SER A 72 12.99 -1.58 0.64
CA SER A 72 13.55 -0.81 -0.47
C SER A 72 12.97 -1.28 -1.82
N ASP A 73 13.78 -1.59 -2.81
CA ASP A 73 13.33 -2.07 -4.12
C ASP A 73 13.41 -3.59 -4.28
N GLU A 74 13.57 -4.30 -3.16
CA GLU A 74 13.61 -5.76 -3.20
C GLU A 74 12.22 -6.32 -3.57
N ASN A 75 12.20 -7.47 -4.22
CA ASN A 75 10.96 -8.17 -4.52
C ASN A 75 10.21 -8.45 -3.23
N VAL A 76 8.93 -8.06 -3.16
CA VAL A 76 8.14 -8.15 -1.92
C VAL A 76 8.05 -9.59 -1.40
N PHE A 77 7.94 -10.57 -2.29
CA PHE A 77 7.75 -11.96 -1.88
C PHE A 77 9.03 -12.54 -1.26
N TYR A 78 10.20 -12.22 -1.82
CA TYR A 78 11.47 -12.64 -1.24
C TYR A 78 11.74 -11.91 0.07
N TRP A 79 11.54 -10.61 0.09
CA TRP A 79 11.78 -9.81 1.28
C TRP A 79 10.87 -10.23 2.43
N TYR A 80 9.57 -10.37 2.17
CA TYR A 80 8.59 -10.64 3.23
C TYR A 80 8.82 -12.01 3.87
N ARG A 81 9.16 -13.02 3.07
CA ARG A 81 9.41 -14.37 3.61
C ARG A 81 10.56 -14.44 4.60
N LYS A 82 11.49 -13.50 4.53
CA LYS A 82 12.64 -13.46 5.43
C LYS A 82 12.37 -12.75 6.74
N GLN A 83 11.20 -12.15 6.91
CA GLN A 83 10.90 -11.34 8.08
C GLN A 83 10.38 -12.20 9.24
N LYS A 84 10.65 -11.76 10.48
CA LYS A 84 10.18 -12.43 11.69
C LYS A 84 8.67 -12.40 11.81
N PHE A 85 8.03 -11.39 11.23
CA PHE A 85 6.57 -11.23 11.24
C PHE A 85 5.89 -11.90 10.05
N TYR A 86 6.61 -12.73 9.30
CA TYR A 86 6.04 -13.42 8.13
C TYR A 86 4.80 -14.22 8.50
N ASP A 87 3.74 -14.03 7.73
CA ASP A 87 2.47 -14.72 7.88
C ASP A 87 2.06 -15.28 6.50
N PRO A 88 1.96 -16.61 6.37
CA PRO A 88 1.58 -17.22 5.08
C PRO A 88 0.23 -16.75 4.56
N SER A 89 -0.74 -16.46 5.43
CA SER A 89 -2.04 -15.95 5.00
C SER A 89 -1.93 -14.58 4.37
N LEU A 90 -1.13 -13.71 4.97
CA LEU A 90 -0.89 -12.38 4.44
C LEU A 90 -0.07 -12.45 3.13
N TYR A 91 0.88 -13.37 3.07
CA TYR A 91 1.64 -13.61 1.84
C TYR A 91 0.71 -13.94 0.66
N LEU A 92 -0.27 -14.82 0.90
CA LEU A 92 -1.25 -15.18 -0.12
C LEU A 92 -2.12 -14.00 -0.51
N LEU A 93 -2.51 -13.17 0.45
CA LEU A 93 -3.30 -11.97 0.17
C LEU A 93 -2.52 -11.00 -0.72
N ILE A 94 -1.26 -10.74 -0.38
CA ILE A 94 -0.40 -9.85 -1.16
C ILE A 94 -0.19 -10.41 -2.57
N TYR A 95 0.02 -11.72 -2.67
CA TYR A 95 0.16 -12.40 -3.96
C TYR A 95 -1.09 -12.22 -4.82
N ALA A 96 -2.26 -12.43 -4.23
CA ALA A 96 -3.53 -12.29 -4.94
C ALA A 96 -3.74 -10.85 -5.42
N LEU A 97 -3.49 -9.86 -4.55
CA LEU A 97 -3.62 -8.45 -4.92
C LEU A 97 -2.71 -8.09 -6.09
N HIS A 98 -1.46 -8.55 -6.03
CA HIS A 98 -0.47 -8.23 -7.06
C HIS A 98 -0.78 -8.91 -8.39
N HIS A 99 -1.18 -10.19 -8.37
CA HIS A 99 -1.38 -10.98 -9.60
C HIS A 99 -2.77 -10.81 -10.21
N GLU A 100 -3.75 -10.37 -9.43
CA GLU A 100 -5.10 -10.18 -9.92
C GLU A 100 -5.18 -9.05 -10.97
N HIS A 101 -4.27 -8.08 -10.89
CA HIS A 101 -4.29 -6.88 -11.72
C HIS A 101 -3.11 -6.77 -12.68
N THR A 102 -2.36 -7.85 -12.87
CA THR A 102 -1.21 -7.84 -13.78
C THR A 102 -1.46 -8.73 -15.04
#